data_4ac4bf539c51ee1fd923dbeea71dd392
#
_entry.id   4ac4bf539c51ee1fd923dbeea71dd392
#
_cell.length_a   1.000
_cell.length_b   1.000
_cell.length_c   1.000
_cell.angle_alpha   90.00
_cell.angle_beta   90.00
_cell.angle_gamma   90.00
#
_symmetry.space_group_name_H-M   'P 1'
#
loop_
_entity.id
_entity.type
_entity.pdbx_description
1 polymer ?
#
loop_
_entity_poly.entity_id
_entity_poly.type
_entity_poly.pdbx_seq_one_letter_code
_entity_poly.pdbx_strand_id
1 'polypeptide(L)'
;YLETGSNMRSSCVYYDREDSSFATIGEHEIDWEEVLKEADWFHWTGITPALSESTYKACLRAIQIANRLGVTVSCDINYRGNLWKYGKTASEVMPQLVAGSDIILGNEEDCEKVFGIKPTDFDANHTEGCIDQAAFLSVCSQMMTKFPRCKKMVITLRGAINANYNTWGGVLYDGIKLKESRRYDITDIVDRV
;
A
#
# COMPACT_ATOMS: atom_id res chain seq x y z
N TYR A 1 -5.84 -5.72 20.06
CA TYR A 1 -7.07 -5.36 20.78
C TYR A 1 -7.92 -4.48 19.89
N LEU A 2 -9.23 -4.73 19.85
CA LEU A 2 -10.20 -3.97 19.04
C LEU A 2 -11.22 -3.32 19.97
N GLU A 3 -11.40 -2.01 19.81
CA GLU A 3 -12.58 -1.29 20.30
C GLU A 3 -13.53 -1.09 19.13
N THR A 4 -14.70 -1.72 19.21
CA THR A 4 -15.72 -1.60 18.17
C THR A 4 -16.34 -0.21 18.16
N GLY A 5 -16.41 0.40 16.99
CA GLY A 5 -17.14 1.66 16.79
C GLY A 5 -18.66 1.47 16.76
N SER A 6 -19.38 2.54 16.96
CA SER A 6 -20.83 2.58 16.79
C SER A 6 -21.26 3.96 16.32
N ASN A 7 -22.07 4.01 15.27
CA ASN A 7 -22.59 5.24 14.66
C ASN A 7 -21.46 6.27 14.37
N MET A 8 -21.40 7.37 15.11
CA MET A 8 -20.41 8.45 14.92
C MET A 8 -19.04 8.15 15.55
N ARG A 9 -18.94 7.15 16.41
CA ARG A 9 -17.67 6.73 17.02
C ARG A 9 -16.98 5.69 16.12
N SER A 10 -15.79 6.01 15.64
CA SER A 10 -14.96 5.06 14.86
C SER A 10 -14.49 3.91 15.75
N SER A 11 -14.24 2.74 15.14
CA SER A 11 -13.50 1.65 15.77
C SER A 11 -12.02 2.02 15.92
N CYS A 12 -11.37 1.49 16.95
CA CYS A 12 -9.94 1.65 17.18
C CYS A 12 -9.28 0.29 17.35
N VAL A 13 -8.16 0.08 16.65
CA VAL A 13 -7.38 -1.16 16.75
C VAL A 13 -6.03 -0.85 17.36
N TYR A 14 -5.71 -1.54 18.45
CA TYR A 14 -4.40 -1.45 19.12
C TYR A 14 -3.57 -2.68 18.75
N TYR A 15 -2.45 -2.45 18.06
CA TYR A 15 -1.52 -3.51 17.68
C TYR A 15 -0.34 -3.55 18.65
N ASP A 16 -0.11 -4.72 19.24
CA ASP A 16 1.13 -5.04 19.95
C ASP A 16 1.99 -5.91 19.02
N ARG A 17 2.98 -5.29 18.38
CA ARG A 17 3.87 -5.95 17.41
C ARG A 17 5.34 -5.89 17.82
N GLU A 18 5.63 -5.16 18.89
CA GLU A 18 6.98 -5.03 19.42
C GLU A 18 7.45 -6.41 19.91
N ASP A 19 8.70 -6.75 19.66
CA ASP A 19 9.33 -8.04 20.02
C ASP A 19 8.62 -9.31 19.50
N SER A 20 7.70 -9.17 18.55
CA SER A 20 7.12 -10.35 17.90
C SER A 20 8.18 -11.09 17.07
N SER A 21 8.04 -12.41 16.92
CA SER A 21 8.95 -13.22 16.09
C SER A 21 9.07 -12.66 14.66
N PHE A 22 8.00 -12.06 14.13
CA PHE A 22 8.03 -11.43 12.82
C PHE A 22 8.81 -10.10 12.83
N ALA A 23 8.70 -9.30 13.88
CA ALA A 23 9.43 -8.02 13.97
C ALA A 23 10.95 -8.21 14.16
N THR A 24 11.37 -9.40 14.62
CA THR A 24 12.78 -9.74 14.88
C THR A 24 13.41 -10.57 13.77
N ILE A 25 12.66 -10.94 12.72
CA ILE A 25 13.17 -11.79 11.63
C ILE A 25 14.38 -11.15 10.94
N GLY A 26 15.46 -11.91 10.81
CA GLY A 26 16.70 -11.46 10.21
C GLY A 26 16.71 -11.62 8.69
N GLU A 27 17.61 -10.89 8.04
CA GLU A 27 17.78 -10.88 6.58
C GLU A 27 18.08 -12.27 5.98
N HIS A 28 18.76 -13.13 6.74
CA HIS A 28 19.26 -14.44 6.29
C HIS A 28 18.50 -15.63 6.89
N GLU A 29 17.46 -15.39 7.69
CA GLU A 29 16.71 -16.48 8.32
C GLU A 29 15.76 -17.20 7.36
N ILE A 30 15.45 -16.58 6.23
CA ILE A 30 14.64 -17.18 5.17
C ILE A 30 15.52 -17.41 3.95
N ASP A 31 15.52 -18.63 3.45
CA ASP A 31 16.10 -18.95 2.14
C ASP A 31 15.14 -18.51 1.02
N TRP A 32 15.23 -17.23 0.65
CA TRP A 32 14.34 -16.64 -0.34
C TRP A 32 14.52 -17.27 -1.74
N GLU A 33 15.67 -17.86 -2.05
CA GLU A 33 15.87 -18.57 -3.33
C GLU A 33 15.04 -19.84 -3.37
N GLU A 34 15.08 -20.61 -2.28
CA GLU A 34 14.28 -21.83 -2.18
C GLU A 34 12.78 -21.52 -2.14
N VAL A 35 12.37 -20.48 -1.40
CA VAL A 35 10.95 -20.08 -1.27
C VAL A 35 10.39 -19.56 -2.60
N LEU A 36 11.18 -18.83 -3.38
CA LEU A 36 10.68 -18.11 -4.56
C LEU A 36 11.00 -18.82 -5.90
N LYS A 37 11.77 -19.91 -5.91
CA LYS A 37 12.21 -20.59 -7.15
C LYS A 37 11.07 -21.09 -8.05
N GLU A 38 9.93 -21.42 -7.48
CA GLU A 38 8.73 -21.90 -8.19
C GLU A 38 7.56 -20.91 -8.11
N ALA A 39 7.82 -19.69 -7.60
CA ALA A 39 6.79 -18.68 -7.48
C ALA A 39 6.63 -17.87 -8.77
N ASP A 40 5.41 -17.66 -9.22
CA ASP A 40 5.08 -16.72 -10.31
C ASP A 40 4.90 -15.29 -9.81
N TRP A 41 4.57 -15.14 -8.51
CA TRP A 41 4.21 -13.86 -7.93
C TRP A 41 4.62 -13.75 -6.48
N PHE A 42 5.26 -12.65 -6.13
CA PHE A 42 5.61 -12.26 -4.77
C PHE A 42 4.92 -10.95 -4.41
N HIS A 43 4.19 -10.96 -3.30
CA HIS A 43 3.54 -9.76 -2.78
C HIS A 43 4.12 -9.38 -1.42
N TRP A 44 4.44 -8.09 -1.23
CA TRP A 44 4.86 -7.55 0.04
C TRP A 44 4.04 -6.33 0.45
N THR A 45 4.04 -6.00 1.73
CA THR A 45 3.32 -4.85 2.28
C THR A 45 4.27 -3.90 3.00
N GLY A 46 4.01 -2.59 2.90
CA GLY A 46 4.76 -1.55 3.59
C GLY A 46 4.72 -1.62 5.12
N ILE A 47 3.87 -2.47 5.69
CA ILE A 47 3.90 -2.77 7.12
C ILE A 47 5.18 -3.52 7.48
N THR A 48 5.64 -4.46 6.66
CA THR A 48 6.84 -5.27 6.94
C THR A 48 8.09 -4.41 7.20
N PRO A 49 8.53 -3.54 6.28
CA PRO A 49 9.72 -2.72 6.49
C PRO A 49 9.54 -1.63 7.56
N ALA A 50 8.31 -1.38 8.00
CA ALA A 50 8.01 -0.38 9.03
C ALA A 50 8.25 -0.88 10.46
N LEU A 51 8.35 -2.20 10.69
CA LEU A 51 8.44 -2.79 12.02
C LEU A 51 9.85 -2.66 12.62
N SER A 52 10.89 -2.96 11.84
CA SER A 52 12.28 -2.93 12.29
C SER A 52 13.26 -2.81 11.14
N GLU A 53 14.52 -2.51 11.45
CA GLU A 53 15.58 -2.50 10.43
C GLU A 53 15.85 -3.90 9.87
N SER A 54 15.72 -4.96 10.68
CA SER A 54 15.91 -6.33 10.22
C SER A 54 14.83 -6.76 9.22
N THR A 55 13.55 -6.47 9.50
CA THR A 55 12.44 -6.76 8.56
C THR A 55 12.54 -5.93 7.28
N TYR A 56 13.02 -4.69 7.35
CA TYR A 56 13.32 -3.91 6.16
C TYR A 56 14.37 -4.62 5.28
N LYS A 57 15.50 -5.05 5.87
CA LYS A 57 16.57 -5.77 5.15
C LYS A 57 16.07 -7.09 4.57
N ALA A 58 15.29 -7.86 5.33
CA ALA A 58 14.69 -9.11 4.86
C ALA A 58 13.73 -8.87 3.68
N CYS A 59 12.90 -7.85 3.74
CA CYS A 59 12.00 -7.47 2.65
C CYS A 59 12.79 -7.05 1.39
N LEU A 60 13.82 -6.22 1.54
CA LEU A 60 14.68 -5.80 0.43
C LEU A 60 15.34 -7.00 -0.25
N ARG A 61 15.88 -7.94 0.53
CA ARG A 61 16.50 -9.17 0.02
C ARG A 61 15.49 -10.02 -0.74
N ALA A 62 14.29 -10.21 -0.20
CA ALA A 62 13.22 -10.96 -0.88
C ALA A 62 12.88 -10.35 -2.25
N ILE A 63 12.73 -9.02 -2.32
CA ILE A 63 12.45 -8.30 -3.56
C ILE A 63 13.59 -8.48 -4.57
N GLN A 64 14.84 -8.35 -4.13
CA GLN A 64 16.01 -8.52 -5.00
C GLN A 64 16.10 -9.94 -5.59
N ILE A 65 15.83 -10.96 -4.78
CA ILE A 65 15.83 -12.36 -5.21
C ILE A 65 14.66 -12.61 -6.17
N ALA A 66 13.44 -12.16 -5.83
CA ALA A 66 12.28 -12.26 -6.72
C ALA A 66 12.56 -11.64 -8.10
N ASN A 67 13.16 -10.45 -8.12
CA ASN A 67 13.55 -9.77 -9.36
C ASN A 67 14.58 -10.55 -10.16
N ARG A 68 15.58 -11.15 -9.51
CA ARG A 68 16.60 -11.96 -10.15
C ARG A 68 16.02 -13.25 -10.76
N LEU A 69 15.07 -13.86 -10.08
CA LEU A 69 14.36 -15.07 -10.54
C LEU A 69 13.28 -14.77 -11.60
N GLY A 70 13.00 -13.51 -11.90
CA GLY A 70 11.96 -13.13 -12.86
C GLY A 70 10.53 -13.23 -12.30
N VAL A 71 10.38 -13.37 -11.00
CA VAL A 71 9.10 -13.42 -10.30
C VAL A 71 8.44 -12.04 -10.36
N THR A 72 7.14 -11.98 -10.66
CA THR A 72 6.38 -10.73 -10.64
C THR A 72 6.27 -10.22 -9.21
N VAL A 73 6.67 -8.97 -8.97
CA VAL A 73 6.63 -8.36 -7.64
C VAL A 73 5.52 -7.34 -7.55
N SER A 74 4.66 -7.47 -6.54
CA SER A 74 3.67 -6.44 -6.19
C SER A 74 3.84 -5.95 -4.77
N CYS A 75 3.46 -4.71 -4.51
CA CYS A 75 3.46 -4.14 -3.17
C CYS A 75 2.16 -3.39 -2.87
N ASP A 76 1.77 -3.42 -1.61
CA ASP A 76 0.82 -2.47 -1.02
C ASP A 76 1.62 -1.48 -0.16
N ILE A 77 1.59 -0.19 -0.52
CA ILE A 77 2.30 0.87 0.20
C ILE A 77 1.90 0.87 1.68
N ASN A 78 0.61 0.74 1.94
CA ASN A 78 0.02 0.46 3.26
C ASN A 78 0.68 1.24 4.41
N TYR A 79 0.85 2.55 4.23
CA TYR A 79 1.56 3.40 5.17
C TYR A 79 0.88 3.42 6.55
N ARG A 80 1.69 3.24 7.59
CA ARG A 80 1.27 3.31 8.99
C ARG A 80 2.29 4.12 9.78
N GLY A 81 2.03 5.42 9.95
CA GLY A 81 2.94 6.36 10.59
C GLY A 81 3.43 5.93 11.98
N ASN A 82 2.59 5.20 12.71
CA ASN A 82 2.89 4.77 14.08
C ASN A 82 3.92 3.62 14.18
N LEU A 83 4.32 2.98 13.06
CA LEU A 83 5.22 1.82 13.08
C LEU A 83 6.71 2.20 12.90
N TRP A 84 7.03 3.31 12.26
CA TRP A 84 8.39 3.76 11.93
C TRP A 84 9.15 4.27 13.17
N LYS A 85 9.54 3.35 14.09
CA LYS A 85 10.14 3.71 15.38
C LYS A 85 11.62 3.36 15.53
N TYR A 86 12.26 2.77 14.52
CA TYR A 86 13.65 2.31 14.57
C TYR A 86 14.66 3.29 13.97
N GLY A 87 14.32 4.59 13.94
CA GLY A 87 15.23 5.65 13.53
C GLY A 87 15.25 5.95 12.02
N LYS A 88 14.37 5.31 11.23
CA LYS A 88 14.17 5.59 9.80
C LYS A 88 12.73 5.96 9.53
N THR A 89 12.52 6.77 8.50
CA THR A 89 11.19 7.17 8.03
C THR A 89 10.75 6.36 6.82
N ALA A 90 9.45 6.32 6.56
CA ALA A 90 8.91 5.67 5.36
C ALA A 90 9.48 6.29 4.07
N SER A 91 9.65 7.61 4.04
CA SER A 91 10.18 8.33 2.87
C SER A 91 11.65 8.01 2.56
N GLU A 92 12.42 7.56 3.55
CA GLU A 92 13.81 7.11 3.36
C GLU A 92 13.90 5.67 2.87
N VAL A 93 13.01 4.79 3.35
CA VAL A 93 13.09 3.34 3.12
C VAL A 93 12.25 2.88 1.94
N MET A 94 10.99 3.30 1.87
CA MET A 94 10.03 2.78 0.89
C MET A 94 10.41 2.99 -0.58
N PRO A 95 11.05 4.12 -0.99
CA PRO A 95 11.43 4.29 -2.39
C PRO A 95 12.32 3.19 -2.93
N GLN A 96 13.27 2.69 -2.13
CA GLN A 96 14.18 1.61 -2.52
C GLN A 96 13.44 0.27 -2.72
N LEU A 97 12.48 -0.02 -1.85
CA LEU A 97 11.68 -1.25 -1.92
C LEU A 97 10.68 -1.21 -3.09
N VAL A 98 9.96 -0.10 -3.22
CA VAL A 98 8.95 0.09 -4.26
C VAL A 98 9.56 0.09 -5.66
N ALA A 99 10.79 0.59 -5.82
CA ALA A 99 11.52 0.54 -7.08
C ALA A 99 11.69 -0.88 -7.64
N GLY A 100 11.64 -1.91 -6.80
CA GLY A 100 11.69 -3.32 -7.20
C GLY A 100 10.33 -3.94 -7.55
N SER A 101 9.24 -3.17 -7.57
CA SER A 101 7.89 -3.70 -7.78
C SER A 101 7.38 -3.45 -9.19
N ASP A 102 6.76 -4.48 -9.79
CA ASP A 102 6.07 -4.40 -11.09
C ASP A 102 4.66 -3.84 -10.97
N ILE A 103 4.03 -4.02 -9.80
CA ILE A 103 2.68 -3.55 -9.51
C ILE A 103 2.67 -2.89 -8.14
N ILE A 104 2.13 -1.66 -8.08
CA ILE A 104 2.07 -0.87 -6.85
C ILE A 104 0.59 -0.64 -6.50
N LEU A 105 0.23 -0.97 -5.26
CA LEU A 105 -1.07 -0.68 -4.66
C LEU A 105 -0.89 0.38 -3.56
N GLY A 106 -1.88 1.25 -3.42
CA GLY A 106 -1.92 2.23 -2.35
C GLY A 106 -3.15 3.13 -2.49
N ASN A 107 -3.19 4.17 -1.70
CA ASN A 107 -4.14 5.26 -1.85
C ASN A 107 -3.38 6.59 -2.07
N GLU A 108 -4.11 7.68 -2.32
CA GLU A 108 -3.49 8.98 -2.59
C GLU A 108 -2.72 9.51 -1.38
N GLU A 109 -3.25 9.26 -0.17
CA GLU A 109 -2.61 9.65 1.08
C GLU A 109 -1.28 8.93 1.29
N ASP A 110 -1.21 7.64 0.96
CA ASP A 110 0.04 6.87 0.98
C ASP A 110 1.05 7.45 0.00
N CYS A 111 0.63 7.78 -1.23
CA CYS A 111 1.50 8.37 -2.24
C CYS A 111 2.03 9.74 -1.81
N GLU A 112 1.18 10.56 -1.19
CA GLU A 112 1.58 11.87 -0.68
C GLU A 112 2.55 11.74 0.50
N LYS A 113 2.19 10.98 1.53
CA LYS A 113 2.98 10.90 2.77
C LYS A 113 4.32 10.21 2.59
N VAL A 114 4.39 9.21 1.73
CA VAL A 114 5.62 8.42 1.54
C VAL A 114 6.51 8.98 0.44
N PHE A 115 5.92 9.45 -0.66
CA PHE A 115 6.69 9.85 -1.85
C PHE A 115 6.57 11.34 -2.20
N GLY A 116 5.72 12.10 -1.50
CA GLY A 116 5.46 13.52 -1.77
C GLY A 116 4.67 13.73 -3.07
N ILE A 117 3.99 12.70 -3.59
CA ILE A 117 3.26 12.76 -4.85
C ILE A 117 1.81 13.16 -4.59
N LYS A 118 1.41 14.26 -5.22
CA LYS A 118 0.06 14.83 -5.15
C LYS A 118 -0.52 15.02 -6.55
N PRO A 119 -1.85 15.07 -6.68
CA PRO A 119 -2.47 15.51 -7.94
C PRO A 119 -1.96 16.91 -8.34
N THR A 120 -1.61 17.10 -9.61
CA THR A 120 -1.08 18.39 -10.10
C THR A 120 -2.15 19.41 -10.42
N ASP A 121 -3.39 18.98 -10.70
CA ASP A 121 -4.51 19.83 -11.10
C ASP A 121 -5.76 19.46 -10.29
N PHE A 122 -5.73 19.71 -8.99
CA PHE A 122 -6.90 19.53 -8.14
C PHE A 122 -7.79 20.77 -8.23
N ASP A 123 -8.84 20.73 -9.05
CA ASP A 123 -9.93 21.70 -8.99
C ASP A 123 -10.86 21.35 -7.82
N ALA A 124 -10.72 22.08 -6.71
CA ALA A 124 -11.53 21.90 -5.50
C ALA A 124 -13.04 22.11 -5.72
N ASN A 125 -13.45 22.52 -6.92
CA ASN A 125 -14.87 22.74 -7.28
C ASN A 125 -15.54 21.51 -7.91
N HIS A 126 -14.86 20.37 -8.03
CA HIS A 126 -15.48 19.15 -8.54
C HIS A 126 -16.31 18.47 -7.44
N THR A 127 -17.58 18.54 -7.66
CA THR A 127 -18.74 18.09 -6.92
C THR A 127 -18.67 16.65 -6.39
N GLU A 128 -19.20 16.53 -5.17
CA GLU A 128 -19.54 15.29 -4.48
C GLU A 128 -20.00 14.16 -5.40
N GLY A 129 -19.26 13.05 -5.39
CA GLY A 129 -19.70 11.78 -5.96
C GLY A 129 -19.09 11.32 -7.27
N CYS A 130 -18.34 12.14 -8.00
CA CYS A 130 -17.59 11.71 -9.18
C CYS A 130 -16.13 11.47 -8.82
N ILE A 131 -15.59 10.33 -9.28
CA ILE A 131 -14.15 10.04 -9.20
C ILE A 131 -13.45 11.07 -10.08
N ASP A 132 -12.56 11.88 -9.51
CA ASP A 132 -11.70 12.77 -10.29
C ASP A 132 -10.63 11.94 -11.01
N GLN A 133 -11.00 11.45 -12.21
CA GLN A 133 -10.11 10.63 -13.05
C GLN A 133 -8.80 11.36 -13.38
N ALA A 134 -8.82 12.68 -13.52
CA ALA A 134 -7.62 13.46 -13.85
C ALA A 134 -6.64 13.46 -12.67
N ALA A 135 -7.13 13.61 -11.45
CA ALA A 135 -6.33 13.55 -10.24
C ALA A 135 -5.67 12.17 -10.07
N PHE A 136 -6.42 11.08 -10.22
CA PHE A 136 -5.87 9.73 -10.13
C PHE A 136 -4.87 9.42 -11.24
N LEU A 137 -5.16 9.84 -12.47
CA LEU A 137 -4.25 9.69 -13.60
C LEU A 137 -2.93 10.43 -13.34
N SER A 138 -3.00 11.65 -12.78
CA SER A 138 -1.83 12.44 -12.41
C SER A 138 -0.96 11.71 -11.38
N VAL A 139 -1.56 11.20 -10.29
CA VAL A 139 -0.83 10.46 -9.25
C VAL A 139 -0.20 9.19 -9.83
N CYS A 140 -0.97 8.37 -10.58
CA CYS A 140 -0.47 7.14 -11.18
C CYS A 140 0.69 7.41 -12.15
N SER A 141 0.60 8.44 -12.98
CA SER A 141 1.64 8.81 -13.95
C SER A 141 2.91 9.27 -13.26
N GLN A 142 2.80 10.08 -12.20
CA GLN A 142 3.95 10.50 -11.40
C GLN A 142 4.63 9.31 -10.71
N MET A 143 3.83 8.39 -10.14
CA MET A 143 4.34 7.16 -9.52
C MET A 143 5.10 6.30 -10.53
N MET A 144 4.53 6.04 -11.72
CA MET A 144 5.20 5.25 -12.74
C MET A 144 6.44 5.93 -13.32
N THR A 145 6.46 7.28 -13.39
CA THR A 145 7.65 8.04 -13.77
C THR A 145 8.76 7.90 -12.71
N LYS A 146 8.39 7.97 -11.43
CA LYS A 146 9.34 7.80 -10.32
C LYS A 146 9.86 6.37 -10.21
N PHE A 147 9.02 5.39 -10.52
CA PHE A 147 9.32 3.96 -10.43
C PHE A 147 9.17 3.27 -11.80
N PRO A 148 10.17 3.36 -12.69
CA PRO A 148 10.05 2.90 -14.08
C PRO A 148 9.79 1.39 -14.24
N ARG A 149 10.07 0.58 -13.22
CA ARG A 149 9.74 -0.84 -13.22
C ARG A 149 8.23 -1.08 -13.08
N CYS A 150 7.49 -0.15 -12.51
CA CYS A 150 6.06 -0.27 -12.29
C CYS A 150 5.31 -0.32 -13.62
N LYS A 151 4.58 -1.41 -13.84
CA LYS A 151 3.74 -1.66 -15.03
C LYS A 151 2.26 -1.36 -14.77
N LYS A 152 1.86 -1.42 -13.51
CA LYS A 152 0.47 -1.16 -13.10
C LYS A 152 0.44 -0.47 -11.75
N MET A 153 -0.35 0.58 -11.66
CA MET A 153 -0.67 1.27 -10.41
C MET A 153 -2.13 1.03 -10.07
N VAL A 154 -2.40 0.64 -8.84
CA VAL A 154 -3.76 0.43 -8.30
C VAL A 154 -3.97 1.39 -7.15
N ILE A 155 -5.03 2.20 -7.22
CA ILE A 155 -5.45 3.06 -6.13
C ILE A 155 -6.77 2.53 -5.57
N THR A 156 -6.78 2.26 -4.27
CA THR A 156 -7.97 1.84 -3.55
C THR A 156 -8.77 3.06 -3.12
N LEU A 157 -10.08 3.02 -3.36
CA LEU A 157 -11.01 4.11 -3.08
C LEU A 157 -11.94 3.69 -1.95
N ARG A 158 -11.66 4.20 -0.75
CA ARG A 158 -12.49 3.97 0.42
C ARG A 158 -13.19 5.27 0.80
N GLY A 159 -14.52 5.26 0.77
CA GLY A 159 -15.32 6.31 1.39
C GLY A 159 -15.91 5.83 2.71
N ALA A 160 -15.87 6.65 3.74
CA ALA A 160 -16.50 6.38 5.03
C ALA A 160 -17.54 7.48 5.30
N ILE A 161 -18.81 7.14 5.12
CA ILE A 161 -19.92 8.08 5.40
C ILE A 161 -20.18 8.11 6.91
N ASN A 162 -20.21 6.93 7.53
CA ASN A 162 -20.23 6.73 8.98
C ASN A 162 -19.73 5.33 9.33
N ALA A 163 -19.72 4.97 10.61
CA ALA A 163 -19.22 3.67 11.06
C ALA A 163 -19.98 2.47 10.47
N ASN A 164 -21.21 2.65 10.01
CA ASN A 164 -22.08 1.58 9.46
C ASN A 164 -22.25 1.65 7.95
N TYR A 165 -21.73 2.70 7.31
CA TYR A 165 -21.84 2.88 5.88
C TYR A 165 -20.50 3.30 5.28
N ASN A 166 -19.88 2.41 4.58
CA ASN A 166 -18.66 2.65 3.83
C ASN A 166 -18.91 2.39 2.34
N THR A 167 -18.10 3.02 1.50
CA THR A 167 -18.05 2.70 0.08
C THR A 167 -16.67 2.14 -0.26
N TRP A 168 -16.60 1.26 -1.26
CA TRP A 168 -15.36 0.64 -1.69
C TRP A 168 -15.29 0.56 -3.20
N GLY A 169 -14.15 0.84 -3.75
CA GLY A 169 -13.84 0.74 -5.16
C GLY A 169 -12.35 0.82 -5.41
N GLY A 170 -11.95 0.93 -6.66
CA GLY A 170 -10.56 1.14 -7.01
C GLY A 170 -10.39 1.54 -8.46
N VAL A 171 -9.25 2.11 -8.76
CA VAL A 171 -8.81 2.39 -10.11
C VAL A 171 -7.49 1.67 -10.39
N LEU A 172 -7.32 1.22 -11.62
CA LEU A 172 -6.09 0.61 -12.13
C LEU A 172 -5.61 1.41 -13.34
N TYR A 173 -4.36 1.82 -13.30
CA TYR A 173 -3.66 2.44 -14.43
C TYR A 173 -2.56 1.50 -14.93
N ASP A 174 -2.55 1.20 -16.24
CA ASP A 174 -1.60 0.29 -16.88
C ASP A 174 -0.52 1.03 -17.71
N GLY A 175 -0.38 2.33 -17.49
CA GLY A 175 0.50 3.20 -18.27
C GLY A 175 -0.16 3.81 -19.52
N ILE A 176 -1.35 3.32 -19.90
CA ILE A 176 -2.10 3.76 -21.10
C ILE A 176 -3.52 4.17 -20.71
N LYS A 177 -4.21 3.32 -19.94
CA LYS A 177 -5.63 3.48 -19.62
C LYS A 177 -5.87 3.38 -18.11
N LEU A 178 -6.69 4.30 -17.62
CA LEU A 178 -7.29 4.22 -16.30
C LEU A 178 -8.58 3.40 -16.40
N LYS A 179 -8.71 2.37 -15.56
CA LYS A 179 -9.88 1.50 -15.46
C LYS A 179 -10.44 1.60 -14.06
N GLU A 180 -11.74 1.74 -13.93
CA GLU A 180 -12.43 1.78 -12.66
C GLU A 180 -13.08 0.42 -12.36
N SER A 181 -13.07 0.05 -11.10
CA SER A 181 -13.85 -1.08 -10.60
C SER A 181 -15.33 -0.67 -10.41
N ARG A 182 -16.17 -1.64 -10.13
CA ARG A 182 -17.49 -1.34 -9.53
C ARG A 182 -17.27 -0.64 -8.19
N ARG A 183 -18.18 0.27 -7.86
CA ARG A 183 -18.31 0.83 -6.52
C ARG A 183 -19.26 -0.06 -5.72
N TYR A 184 -18.87 -0.40 -4.52
CA TYR A 184 -19.66 -1.19 -3.58
C TYR A 184 -20.07 -0.30 -2.41
N ASP A 185 -21.34 -0.40 -2.03
CA ASP A 185 -21.86 0.16 -0.81
C ASP A 185 -21.90 -0.92 0.27
N ILE A 186 -21.22 -0.68 1.38
CA ILE A 186 -21.10 -1.60 2.51
C ILE A 186 -21.94 -1.04 3.64
N THR A 187 -23.19 -1.50 3.76
CA THR A 187 -24.22 -0.95 4.68
C THR A 187 -24.55 -1.88 5.83
N ASP A 188 -24.56 -3.19 5.57
CA ASP A 188 -24.93 -4.21 6.56
C ASP A 188 -23.65 -4.82 7.18
N ILE A 189 -22.92 -4.00 7.93
CA ILE A 189 -21.67 -4.40 8.55
C ILE A 189 -21.98 -5.27 9.77
N VAL A 190 -21.72 -6.56 9.65
CA VAL A 190 -21.88 -7.56 10.72
C VAL A 190 -20.72 -7.49 11.72
N ASP A 191 -19.50 -7.26 11.22
CA ASP A 191 -18.31 -7.13 12.02
C ASP A 191 -17.42 -6.01 11.45
N ARG A 192 -16.66 -5.34 12.33
CA ARG A 192 -15.81 -4.19 11.99
C ARG A 192 -14.32 -4.45 12.27
N VAL A 193 -13.96 -5.70 12.41
CA VAL A 193 -12.55 -6.09 12.61
C VAL A 193 -11.79 -5.94 11.30
#